data_9f87e29199bae72c8b7a387c9e92973c
#
_entry.id   9f87e29199bae72c8b7a387c9e92973c
#
_cell.length_a   1.000
_cell.length_b   1.000
_cell.length_c   1.000
_cell.angle_alpha   90.00
_cell.angle_beta   90.00
_cell.angle_gamma   90.00
#
_symmetry.space_group_name_H-M   'P 1'
#
loop_
_entity.id
_entity.type
_entity.pdbx_description
1 polymer ?
#
loop_
_entity_poly.entity_id
_entity_poly.type
_entity_poly.pdbx_seq_one_letter_code
_entity_poly.pdbx_strand_id
1 'polypeptide(L)'
;MTCKQPELTAGKMDAAYPFQEVASAEPGSRRRLMLSDNPEVLDTGSFPEAGGTLWHDVVQSDADQVKHRVMGWHINQTGQPLQVGLTLENQSEANTLQIRQIKREVRIVDASSNILVDAGQCLAASCLAGTMDDHAGADCRPLAQEVGLIEAREVPHGHLIGFIYEFTVCRSSGDGPFHYVVRTAASRSADTDLRTIVSEPLSAAGQPHPRGSWPFSETLALIPEYEVGGTTHNYRALAKSRQFGGSPPADLLFTAGSSDPLSGGGAVNNTAQFGAIYTVSLPIRNETGAPAKVHIWVNPRGGKYAGAVRLGKEVFRIPVLPTNKDACRIAEYEAPEGLSTFTFSLMTAGESNTPLGIFVTTSS
;
A
#
# COMPACT_ATOMS: atom_id res chain seq x y z
N MET A 1 13.55 0.33 16.28
CA MET A 1 13.29 -1.11 15.95
C MET A 1 13.72 -1.36 14.51
N THR A 2 14.51 -2.39 14.27
CA THR A 2 14.92 -2.79 12.91
C THR A 2 13.84 -3.63 12.24
N CYS A 3 13.76 -3.56 10.90
CA CYS A 3 12.88 -4.44 10.13
C CYS A 3 13.35 -5.90 10.25
N LYS A 4 12.40 -6.82 10.30
CA LYS A 4 12.68 -8.26 10.49
C LYS A 4 13.22 -8.95 9.22
N GLN A 5 12.83 -8.46 8.02
CA GLN A 5 13.18 -9.10 6.74
C GLN A 5 14.60 -8.69 6.29
N PRO A 6 15.35 -9.60 5.64
CA PRO A 6 16.66 -9.30 5.09
C PRO A 6 16.57 -8.27 3.97
N GLU A 7 17.66 -7.53 3.75
CA GLU A 7 17.75 -6.52 2.70
C GLU A 7 18.63 -7.02 1.56
N LEU A 8 18.17 -6.81 0.33
CA LEU A 8 18.94 -7.07 -0.88
C LEU A 8 20.04 -6.02 -1.05
N THR A 9 20.98 -6.29 -1.95
CA THR A 9 22.08 -5.39 -2.22
C THR A 9 21.76 -4.47 -3.40
N ALA A 10 21.97 -3.18 -3.23
CA ALA A 10 21.91 -2.22 -4.32
C ALA A 10 23.13 -2.37 -5.25
N GLY A 11 22.90 -2.19 -6.54
CA GLY A 11 23.93 -2.14 -7.58
C GLY A 11 23.74 -0.90 -8.44
N LYS A 12 24.52 -0.82 -9.51
CA LYS A 12 24.43 0.24 -10.52
C LYS A 12 23.87 -0.30 -11.83
N MET A 13 23.20 0.58 -12.54
CA MET A 13 22.69 0.33 -13.88
C MET A 13 23.39 1.28 -14.83
N ASP A 14 24.21 0.72 -15.73
CA ASP A 14 25.02 1.52 -16.67
C ASP A 14 24.29 1.83 -17.98
N ALA A 15 23.26 1.07 -18.31
CA ALA A 15 22.54 1.19 -19.56
C ALA A 15 21.13 1.78 -19.41
N ALA A 16 20.76 2.65 -20.35
CA ALA A 16 19.38 3.08 -20.54
C ALA A 16 18.70 2.08 -21.49
N TYR A 17 17.91 1.16 -20.95
CA TYR A 17 17.11 0.24 -21.74
C TYR A 17 15.88 0.95 -22.35
N PRO A 18 15.46 0.58 -23.58
CA PRO A 18 14.23 1.12 -24.16
C PRO A 18 13.02 0.78 -23.27
N PHE A 19 12.07 1.71 -23.22
CA PHE A 19 10.88 1.52 -22.41
C PHE A 19 9.86 0.62 -23.08
N GLN A 20 9.19 -0.19 -22.26
CA GLN A 20 7.92 -0.82 -22.59
C GLN A 20 6.91 -0.60 -21.44
N GLU A 21 5.64 -0.60 -21.79
CA GLU A 21 4.56 -0.57 -20.81
C GLU A 21 4.24 -2.00 -20.30
N VAL A 22 3.61 -2.08 -19.15
CA VAL A 22 2.94 -3.30 -18.69
C VAL A 22 1.87 -3.69 -19.71
N ALA A 23 1.83 -4.96 -20.12
CA ALA A 23 0.95 -5.42 -21.20
C ALA A 23 -0.53 -5.38 -20.79
N SER A 24 -0.82 -5.80 -19.57
CA SER A 24 -2.16 -5.73 -18.96
C SER A 24 -2.06 -5.75 -17.44
N ALA A 25 -3.12 -5.29 -16.79
CA ALA A 25 -3.26 -5.44 -15.35
C ALA A 25 -4.73 -5.52 -14.96
N GLU A 26 -5.00 -6.25 -13.87
CA GLU A 26 -6.34 -6.41 -13.33
C GLU A 26 -6.31 -6.38 -11.79
N PRO A 27 -7.45 -6.05 -11.14
CA PRO A 27 -7.59 -6.16 -9.70
C PRO A 27 -7.45 -7.64 -9.24
N GLY A 28 -6.64 -7.86 -8.20
CA GLY A 28 -6.40 -9.17 -7.60
C GLY A 28 -7.28 -9.43 -6.38
N SER A 29 -6.70 -9.36 -5.21
CA SER A 29 -7.38 -9.67 -3.94
C SER A 29 -8.62 -8.79 -3.70
N ARG A 30 -9.73 -9.42 -3.30
CA ARG A 30 -10.97 -8.73 -2.88
C ARG A 30 -10.90 -8.16 -1.45
N ARG A 31 -9.73 -8.07 -0.84
CA ARG A 31 -9.52 -7.31 0.39
C ARG A 31 -9.65 -5.82 0.04
N ARG A 32 -10.51 -5.09 0.73
CA ARG A 32 -10.64 -3.62 0.52
C ARG A 32 -9.35 -2.94 0.95
N LEU A 33 -8.93 -1.92 0.22
CA LEU A 33 -7.84 -1.03 0.59
C LEU A 33 -8.40 0.34 0.95
N MET A 34 -8.04 0.82 2.14
CA MET A 34 -8.19 2.22 2.53
C MET A 34 -6.80 2.83 2.69
N LEU A 35 -6.53 3.91 1.98
CA LEU A 35 -5.32 4.71 2.11
C LEU A 35 -5.64 6.05 2.73
N SER A 36 -5.01 6.37 3.85
CA SER A 36 -5.10 7.64 4.58
C SER A 36 -3.71 8.28 4.63
N ASP A 37 -3.38 9.07 3.61
CA ASP A 37 -2.09 9.75 3.47
C ASP A 37 -2.29 11.24 3.12
N ASN A 38 -3.52 11.73 3.17
CA ASN A 38 -3.84 13.13 2.93
C ASN A 38 -4.95 13.60 3.90
N PRO A 39 -4.69 14.61 4.74
CA PRO A 39 -3.43 15.38 4.85
C PRO A 39 -2.29 14.56 5.44
N GLU A 40 -1.09 14.59 4.81
CA GLU A 40 0.09 13.95 5.38
C GLU A 40 0.61 14.73 6.58
N VAL A 41 0.76 16.04 6.45
CA VAL A 41 1.18 16.91 7.54
C VAL A 41 -0.03 17.46 8.27
N LEU A 42 -0.14 17.11 9.55
CA LEU A 42 -1.14 17.61 10.47
C LEU A 42 -0.53 18.78 11.27
N ASP A 43 -0.86 20.01 10.90
CA ASP A 43 -0.39 21.23 11.55
C ASP A 43 -1.55 22.02 12.18
N THR A 44 -1.23 23.10 12.87
CA THR A 44 -2.23 23.93 13.56
C THR A 44 -3.18 24.68 12.61
N GLY A 45 -2.81 24.85 11.34
CA GLY A 45 -3.63 25.54 10.34
C GLY A 45 -4.59 24.62 9.61
N SER A 46 -4.20 23.36 9.40
CA SER A 46 -4.96 22.40 8.62
C SER A 46 -5.72 21.37 9.46
N PHE A 47 -5.35 21.19 10.75
CA PHE A 47 -5.92 20.20 11.63
C PHE A 47 -6.68 20.84 12.80
N PRO A 48 -8.03 20.63 12.94
CA PRO A 48 -8.85 21.22 13.98
C PRO A 48 -8.39 20.83 15.40
N GLU A 49 -8.61 21.71 16.38
CA GLU A 49 -8.27 21.44 17.76
C GLU A 49 -9.07 20.26 18.34
N ALA A 50 -10.35 20.18 18.01
CA ALA A 50 -11.25 19.10 18.45
C ALA A 50 -10.95 17.74 17.76
N GLY A 51 -10.05 17.72 16.77
CA GLY A 51 -9.80 16.53 15.99
C GLY A 51 -10.69 16.42 14.75
N GLY A 52 -10.51 15.33 13.99
CA GLY A 52 -11.30 15.06 12.79
C GLY A 52 -10.98 13.71 12.14
N THR A 53 -11.81 13.33 11.21
CA THR A 53 -11.62 12.16 10.34
C THR A 53 -10.57 12.50 9.29
N LEU A 54 -9.48 11.74 9.24
CA LEU A 54 -8.43 11.91 8.23
C LEU A 54 -8.86 11.31 6.89
N TRP A 55 -9.35 10.06 6.93
CA TRP A 55 -10.01 9.41 5.81
C TRP A 55 -10.98 8.35 6.27
N HIS A 56 -11.89 7.91 5.38
CA HIS A 56 -12.86 6.88 5.65
C HIS A 56 -13.08 5.92 4.47
N ASP A 57 -13.63 4.75 4.79
CA ASP A 57 -14.15 3.76 3.85
C ASP A 57 -15.58 3.40 4.24
N VAL A 58 -16.56 3.83 3.43
CA VAL A 58 -17.98 3.51 3.62
C VAL A 58 -18.29 2.20 2.92
N VAL A 59 -18.81 1.23 3.67
CA VAL A 59 -19.04 -0.13 3.19
C VAL A 59 -20.50 -0.48 3.24
N GLN A 60 -21.05 -0.86 2.10
CA GLN A 60 -22.33 -1.58 1.98
C GLN A 60 -22.07 -2.92 1.30
N SER A 61 -22.50 -4.02 1.89
CA SER A 61 -22.24 -5.36 1.35
C SER A 61 -23.22 -6.39 1.86
N ASP A 62 -23.63 -7.29 0.97
CA ASP A 62 -24.42 -8.48 1.31
C ASP A 62 -23.56 -9.69 1.68
N ALA A 63 -22.23 -9.57 1.64
CA ALA A 63 -21.31 -10.64 1.98
C ALA A 63 -21.36 -10.98 3.48
N ASP A 64 -21.05 -12.23 3.86
CA ASP A 64 -20.98 -12.65 5.26
C ASP A 64 -19.76 -12.05 6.01
N GLN A 65 -18.76 -11.64 5.27
CA GLN A 65 -17.55 -11.00 5.80
C GLN A 65 -16.90 -10.09 4.77
N VAL A 66 -16.25 -9.04 5.26
CA VAL A 66 -15.46 -8.10 4.45
C VAL A 66 -14.06 -7.99 5.04
N LYS A 67 -13.05 -8.19 4.20
CA LYS A 67 -11.63 -8.07 4.58
C LYS A 67 -11.11 -6.69 4.25
N HIS A 68 -10.34 -6.10 5.17
CA HIS A 68 -9.77 -4.78 5.04
C HIS A 68 -8.25 -4.81 5.12
N ARG A 69 -7.63 -3.88 4.40
CA ARG A 69 -6.30 -3.34 4.65
C ARG A 69 -6.40 -1.84 4.73
N VAL A 70 -5.91 -1.28 5.81
CA VAL A 70 -5.85 0.17 6.02
C VAL A 70 -4.39 0.56 6.12
N MET A 71 -3.93 1.46 5.27
CA MET A 71 -2.63 2.10 5.38
C MET A 71 -2.83 3.57 5.73
N GLY A 72 -2.07 4.05 6.72
CA GLY A 72 -2.02 5.47 7.07
C GLY A 72 -0.59 5.97 7.17
N TRP A 73 -0.44 7.28 6.89
CA TRP A 73 0.86 7.93 6.86
C TRP A 73 0.67 9.43 7.17
N HIS A 74 1.01 9.83 8.41
CA HIS A 74 0.75 11.18 8.89
C HIS A 74 1.88 11.70 9.76
N ILE A 75 2.25 12.96 9.59
CA ILE A 75 3.29 13.65 10.35
C ILE A 75 2.63 14.67 11.28
N ASN A 76 2.91 14.56 12.57
CA ASN A 76 2.41 15.51 13.57
C ASN A 76 3.28 16.78 13.64
N GLN A 77 2.76 17.90 13.19
CA GLN A 77 3.36 19.24 13.27
C GLN A 77 2.50 20.23 14.08
N THR A 78 1.64 19.73 14.98
CA THR A 78 0.70 20.56 15.76
C THR A 78 1.32 21.27 16.98
N GLY A 79 2.58 21.01 17.30
CA GLY A 79 3.26 21.55 18.47
C GLY A 79 3.00 20.77 19.77
N GLN A 80 2.15 19.75 19.75
CA GLN A 80 1.81 18.89 20.89
C GLN A 80 1.56 17.44 20.44
N PRO A 81 1.52 16.45 21.36
CA PRO A 81 1.13 15.09 21.00
C PRO A 81 -0.26 15.03 20.37
N LEU A 82 -0.44 14.14 19.41
CA LEU A 82 -1.73 13.78 18.83
C LEU A 82 -2.11 12.36 19.21
N GLN A 83 -3.41 12.13 19.38
CA GLN A 83 -3.95 10.77 19.25
C GLN A 83 -4.33 10.49 17.80
N VAL A 84 -3.89 9.37 17.25
CA VAL A 84 -4.29 8.87 15.93
C VAL A 84 -4.81 7.46 16.11
N GLY A 85 -5.97 7.15 15.51
CA GLY A 85 -6.57 5.83 15.70
C GLY A 85 -7.42 5.37 14.53
N LEU A 86 -7.84 4.11 14.64
CA LEU A 86 -8.70 3.44 13.69
C LEU A 86 -9.99 3.03 14.39
N THR A 87 -11.13 3.52 13.88
CA THR A 87 -12.47 3.23 14.38
C THR A 87 -13.33 2.54 13.32
N LEU A 88 -14.39 1.87 13.76
CA LEU A 88 -15.42 1.32 12.91
C LEU A 88 -16.79 1.72 13.48
N GLU A 89 -17.53 2.50 12.72
CA GLU A 89 -18.92 2.85 13.01
C GLU A 89 -19.85 1.84 12.35
N ASN A 90 -20.67 1.16 13.14
CA ASN A 90 -21.72 0.31 12.63
C ASN A 90 -22.98 1.14 12.38
N GLN A 91 -23.27 1.45 11.13
CA GLN A 91 -24.45 2.22 10.72
C GLN A 91 -25.68 1.34 10.44
N SER A 92 -25.57 0.02 10.62
CA SER A 92 -26.73 -0.89 10.51
C SER A 92 -27.67 -0.69 11.68
N GLU A 93 -28.96 -0.77 11.45
CA GLU A 93 -30.01 -0.71 12.47
C GLU A 93 -30.23 -2.05 13.18
N ALA A 94 -29.85 -3.17 12.55
CA ALA A 94 -30.20 -4.51 12.99
C ALA A 94 -29.01 -5.43 13.28
N ASN A 95 -27.83 -5.13 12.74
CA ASN A 95 -26.68 -6.01 12.82
C ASN A 95 -25.74 -5.61 13.95
N THR A 96 -25.23 -6.59 14.69
CA THR A 96 -24.01 -6.44 15.49
C THR A 96 -22.83 -6.93 14.68
N LEU A 97 -21.77 -6.15 14.65
CA LEU A 97 -20.54 -6.49 13.92
C LEU A 97 -19.49 -7.08 14.87
N GLN A 98 -18.56 -7.81 14.31
CA GLN A 98 -17.37 -8.27 14.99
C GLN A 98 -16.14 -8.08 14.08
N ILE A 99 -15.12 -7.40 14.61
CA ILE A 99 -13.82 -7.25 13.96
C ILE A 99 -12.94 -8.38 14.44
N ARG A 100 -12.37 -9.14 13.51
CA ARG A 100 -11.57 -10.36 13.77
C ARG A 100 -10.25 -10.33 13.04
N GLN A 101 -9.32 -11.18 13.49
CA GLN A 101 -8.04 -11.41 12.82
C GLN A 101 -7.26 -10.12 12.56
N ILE A 102 -7.24 -9.25 13.57
CA ILE A 102 -6.54 -7.97 13.43
C ILE A 102 -5.05 -8.24 13.45
N LYS A 103 -4.37 -7.86 12.37
CA LYS A 103 -2.91 -7.80 12.25
C LYS A 103 -2.49 -6.36 12.04
N ARG A 104 -1.36 -5.98 12.60
CA ARG A 104 -0.87 -4.63 12.44
C ARG A 104 0.65 -4.56 12.38
N GLU A 105 1.13 -3.55 11.67
CA GLU A 105 2.47 -3.00 11.81
C GLU A 105 2.30 -1.49 11.98
N VAL A 106 2.84 -0.94 13.07
CA VAL A 106 2.78 0.50 13.37
C VAL A 106 4.18 1.00 13.65
N ARG A 107 4.55 2.08 13.01
CA ARG A 107 5.84 2.77 13.18
C ARG A 107 5.59 4.22 13.57
N ILE A 108 6.14 4.62 14.71
CA ILE A 108 6.19 6.01 15.14
C ILE A 108 7.67 6.36 15.20
N VAL A 109 8.08 7.26 14.30
CA VAL A 109 9.49 7.62 14.10
C VAL A 109 9.64 9.14 14.00
N ASP A 110 10.80 9.65 14.38
CA ASP A 110 11.10 11.07 14.19
C ASP A 110 11.03 11.40 12.69
N ALA A 111 10.24 12.43 12.31
CA ALA A 111 10.07 12.82 10.91
C ALA A 111 11.35 13.37 10.27
N SER A 112 12.36 13.74 11.07
CA SER A 112 13.68 14.13 10.59
C SER A 112 14.61 12.94 10.31
N SER A 113 14.22 11.72 10.70
CA SER A 113 14.95 10.49 10.41
C SER A 113 14.76 10.03 8.96
N ASN A 114 15.34 8.89 8.59
CA ASN A 114 15.07 8.27 7.29
C ASN A 114 13.74 7.51 7.32
N ILE A 115 12.61 8.26 7.31
CA ILE A 115 11.25 7.70 7.41
C ILE A 115 10.95 6.65 6.32
N LEU A 116 11.58 6.77 5.14
CA LEU A 116 11.47 5.77 4.07
C LEU A 116 11.97 4.38 4.53
N VAL A 117 13.07 4.34 5.28
CA VAL A 117 13.66 3.09 5.80
C VAL A 117 13.00 2.70 7.13
N ASP A 118 12.93 3.65 8.08
CA ASP A 118 12.56 3.38 9.46
C ASP A 118 11.07 3.03 9.61
N ALA A 119 10.22 3.54 8.70
CA ALA A 119 8.81 3.23 8.66
C ALA A 119 8.40 2.55 7.35
N GLY A 120 8.53 3.22 6.20
CA GLY A 120 7.95 2.79 4.94
C GLY A 120 8.38 1.40 4.50
N GLN A 121 9.68 1.12 4.49
CA GLN A 121 10.23 -0.18 4.08
C GLN A 121 9.85 -1.30 5.06
N CYS A 122 9.79 -1.01 6.37
CA CYS A 122 9.40 -1.99 7.37
C CYS A 122 7.92 -2.35 7.25
N LEU A 123 7.03 -1.37 7.05
CA LEU A 123 5.61 -1.59 6.82
C LEU A 123 5.37 -2.46 5.59
N ALA A 124 6.00 -2.12 4.47
CA ALA A 124 5.88 -2.87 3.23
C ALA A 124 6.37 -4.31 3.39
N ALA A 125 7.53 -4.52 4.00
CA ALA A 125 8.13 -5.83 4.17
C ALA A 125 7.33 -6.72 5.15
N SER A 126 6.89 -6.20 6.29
CA SER A 126 6.09 -6.96 7.27
C SER A 126 4.72 -7.34 6.71
N CYS A 127 4.07 -6.43 5.99
CA CYS A 127 2.79 -6.71 5.34
C CYS A 127 2.92 -7.76 4.25
N LEU A 128 3.90 -7.61 3.35
CA LEU A 128 4.12 -8.55 2.25
C LEU A 128 4.52 -9.94 2.75
N ALA A 129 5.26 -10.01 3.86
CA ALA A 129 5.66 -11.27 4.52
C ALA A 129 4.54 -11.90 5.35
N GLY A 130 3.46 -11.18 5.65
CA GLY A 130 2.42 -11.63 6.56
C GLY A 130 2.89 -11.76 8.03
N THR A 131 3.96 -11.04 8.41
CA THR A 131 4.59 -11.09 9.74
C THR A 131 4.20 -9.93 10.64
N MET A 132 3.15 -9.20 10.28
CA MET A 132 2.56 -8.18 11.14
C MET A 132 2.07 -8.81 12.44
N ASP A 133 2.16 -8.05 13.54
CA ASP A 133 1.79 -8.53 14.86
C ASP A 133 0.27 -8.72 14.99
N ASP A 134 -0.15 -9.77 15.69
CA ASP A 134 -1.56 -9.96 16.06
C ASP A 134 -1.98 -8.90 17.08
N HIS A 135 -3.22 -8.44 16.98
CA HIS A 135 -3.78 -7.43 17.87
C HIS A 135 -5.21 -7.79 18.29
N ALA A 136 -5.52 -7.62 19.57
CA ALA A 136 -6.85 -7.94 20.10
C ALA A 136 -7.91 -6.89 19.75
N GLY A 137 -7.47 -5.64 19.50
CA GLY A 137 -8.35 -4.46 19.42
C GLY A 137 -8.83 -3.99 20.80
N ALA A 138 -9.24 -2.73 20.88
CA ALA A 138 -9.75 -2.15 22.14
C ALA A 138 -11.26 -2.42 22.29
N ASP A 139 -12.04 -2.22 21.21
CA ASP A 139 -13.47 -2.48 21.18
C ASP A 139 -13.86 -2.97 19.77
N CYS A 140 -14.01 -4.27 19.65
CA CYS A 140 -14.17 -4.95 18.37
C CYS A 140 -15.56 -5.56 18.17
N ARG A 141 -16.58 -5.13 18.92
CA ARG A 141 -17.95 -5.60 18.81
C ARG A 141 -18.98 -4.49 18.84
N PRO A 142 -18.93 -3.51 17.95
CA PRO A 142 -19.92 -2.43 17.92
C PRO A 142 -21.32 -2.99 17.66
N LEU A 143 -22.26 -2.66 18.54
CA LEU A 143 -23.67 -2.91 18.34
C LEU A 143 -24.21 -2.05 17.21
N ALA A 144 -25.49 -2.23 16.85
CA ALA A 144 -26.16 -1.38 15.89
C ALA A 144 -26.07 0.10 16.31
N GLN A 145 -25.71 0.97 15.37
CA GLN A 145 -25.54 2.43 15.58
C GLN A 145 -24.42 2.82 16.58
N GLU A 146 -23.47 1.92 16.86
CA GLU A 146 -22.33 2.21 17.75
C GLU A 146 -21.01 2.32 16.96
N VAL A 147 -20.02 2.95 17.61
CA VAL A 147 -18.64 3.05 17.09
C VAL A 147 -17.70 2.23 17.96
N GLY A 148 -17.03 1.27 17.38
CA GLY A 148 -15.95 0.50 17.98
C GLY A 148 -14.58 1.16 17.76
N LEU A 149 -13.66 0.97 18.70
CA LEU A 149 -12.26 1.40 18.59
C LEU A 149 -11.36 0.19 18.32
N ILE A 150 -10.69 0.17 17.17
CA ILE A 150 -9.70 -0.86 16.85
C ILE A 150 -8.43 -0.58 17.64
N GLU A 151 -7.87 0.61 17.48
CA GLU A 151 -6.70 1.07 18.23
C GLU A 151 -6.56 2.59 18.19
N ALA A 152 -5.94 3.14 19.23
CA ALA A 152 -5.46 4.53 19.29
C ALA A 152 -3.97 4.55 19.68
N ARG A 153 -3.23 5.49 19.13
CA ARG A 153 -1.80 5.71 19.38
C ARG A 153 -1.51 7.18 19.61
N GLU A 154 -0.69 7.46 20.61
CA GLU A 154 -0.10 8.77 20.79
C GLU A 154 1.07 8.95 19.83
N VAL A 155 1.08 10.09 19.13
CA VAL A 155 2.11 10.49 18.18
C VAL A 155 2.74 11.79 18.68
N PRO A 156 4.00 11.79 19.13
CA PRO A 156 4.66 13.00 19.58
C PRO A 156 4.77 14.04 18.47
N HIS A 157 4.85 15.31 18.84
CA HIS A 157 5.18 16.37 17.89
C HIS A 157 6.49 16.07 17.16
N GLY A 158 6.55 16.38 15.86
CA GLY A 158 7.72 16.12 15.01
C GLY A 158 7.87 14.65 14.60
N HIS A 159 6.91 13.78 14.91
CA HIS A 159 6.97 12.37 14.53
C HIS A 159 5.99 12.03 13.42
N LEU A 160 6.40 11.07 12.61
CA LEU A 160 5.54 10.36 11.67
C LEU A 160 4.90 9.18 12.40
N ILE A 161 3.62 8.95 12.15
CA ILE A 161 2.97 7.65 12.32
C ILE A 161 2.71 7.04 10.95
N GLY A 162 3.35 5.90 10.67
CA GLY A 162 3.01 5.03 9.55
C GLY A 162 2.41 3.73 10.06
N PHE A 163 1.33 3.24 9.45
CA PHE A 163 0.71 1.98 9.87
C PHE A 163 0.09 1.21 8.73
N ILE A 164 0.03 -0.10 8.90
CA ILE A 164 -0.83 -1.00 8.12
C ILE A 164 -1.60 -1.88 9.10
N TYR A 165 -2.92 -1.89 8.95
CA TYR A 165 -3.81 -2.82 9.61
C TYR A 165 -4.46 -3.75 8.59
N GLU A 166 -4.57 -5.03 8.93
CA GLU A 166 -5.44 -5.97 8.24
C GLU A 166 -6.41 -6.55 9.24
N PHE A 167 -7.69 -6.64 8.85
CA PHE A 167 -8.73 -7.24 9.68
C PHE A 167 -9.90 -7.74 8.82
N THR A 168 -10.79 -8.47 9.47
CA THR A 168 -12.03 -8.97 8.86
C THR A 168 -13.21 -8.49 9.67
N VAL A 169 -14.18 -7.85 9.01
CA VAL A 169 -15.46 -7.51 9.60
C VAL A 169 -16.45 -8.62 9.29
N CYS A 170 -17.08 -9.16 10.34
CA CYS A 170 -18.08 -10.21 10.26
C CYS A 170 -19.35 -9.75 10.97
N ARG A 171 -20.52 -10.28 10.54
CA ARG A 171 -21.75 -10.18 11.31
C ARG A 171 -21.67 -11.14 12.50
N SER A 172 -21.94 -10.66 13.71
CA SER A 172 -22.02 -11.49 14.91
C SER A 172 -23.45 -11.83 15.30
N SER A 173 -24.42 -10.97 14.96
CA SER A 173 -25.84 -11.20 15.11
C SER A 173 -26.66 -10.28 14.19
N GLY A 174 -27.95 -10.57 14.03
CA GLY A 174 -28.82 -9.87 13.09
C GLY A 174 -28.72 -10.44 11.66
N ASP A 175 -29.52 -9.89 10.77
CA ASP A 175 -29.59 -10.22 9.34
C ASP A 175 -29.62 -8.93 8.51
N GLY A 176 -29.52 -9.05 7.20
CA GLY A 176 -29.45 -7.90 6.31
C GLY A 176 -28.01 -7.49 5.92
N PRO A 177 -27.88 -6.54 5.02
CA PRO A 177 -26.58 -6.11 4.51
C PRO A 177 -25.72 -5.43 5.57
N PHE A 178 -24.40 -5.47 5.39
CA PHE A 178 -23.49 -4.59 6.12
C PHE A 178 -23.73 -3.13 5.72
N HIS A 179 -23.72 -2.26 6.71
CA HIS A 179 -23.60 -0.82 6.53
C HIS A 179 -22.73 -0.28 7.65
N TYR A 180 -21.49 0.05 7.35
CA TYR A 180 -20.52 0.55 8.32
C TYR A 180 -19.47 1.45 7.68
N VAL A 181 -18.78 2.21 8.51
CA VAL A 181 -17.70 3.10 8.09
C VAL A 181 -16.44 2.79 8.88
N VAL A 182 -15.33 2.52 8.20
CA VAL A 182 -14.00 2.47 8.79
C VAL A 182 -13.38 3.86 8.69
N ARG A 183 -12.82 4.40 9.79
CA ARG A 183 -12.19 5.73 9.81
C ARG A 183 -10.79 5.69 10.38
N THR A 184 -9.91 6.47 9.80
CA THR A 184 -8.74 7.00 10.50
C THR A 184 -9.14 8.34 11.11
N ALA A 185 -8.99 8.46 12.42
CA ALA A 185 -9.35 9.65 13.18
C ALA A 185 -8.16 10.14 14.00
N ALA A 186 -8.08 11.44 14.22
CA ALA A 186 -7.04 12.03 15.07
C ALA A 186 -7.61 13.16 15.94
N SER A 187 -6.98 13.40 17.10
CA SER A 187 -7.30 14.49 18.03
C SER A 187 -6.05 15.07 18.67
N ARG A 188 -6.07 16.37 18.98
CA ARG A 188 -5.01 17.05 19.76
C ARG A 188 -5.14 16.80 21.25
N SER A 189 -6.24 16.25 21.73
CA SER A 189 -6.44 15.93 23.15
C SER A 189 -6.27 14.43 23.37
N ALA A 190 -5.43 14.07 24.34
CA ALA A 190 -5.27 12.69 24.79
C ALA A 190 -6.56 12.13 25.45
N ASP A 191 -7.41 13.02 25.97
CA ASP A 191 -8.67 12.66 26.63
C ASP A 191 -9.83 12.47 25.65
N THR A 192 -9.65 12.80 24.36
CA THR A 192 -10.71 12.62 23.37
C THR A 192 -10.91 11.14 23.06
N ASP A 193 -12.11 10.65 23.27
CA ASP A 193 -12.52 9.36 22.76
C ASP A 193 -12.69 9.44 21.24
N LEU A 194 -11.78 8.81 20.48
CA LEU A 194 -11.80 8.84 19.01
C LEU A 194 -13.08 8.26 18.41
N ARG A 195 -13.88 7.48 19.18
CA ARG A 195 -15.21 7.00 18.76
C ARG A 195 -16.22 8.13 18.55
N THR A 196 -15.98 9.29 19.15
CA THR A 196 -16.84 10.47 18.97
C THR A 196 -16.56 11.24 17.68
N ILE A 197 -15.48 10.90 16.99
CA ILE A 197 -15.08 11.54 15.71
C ILE A 197 -15.73 10.78 14.57
N VAL A 198 -16.89 11.25 14.12
CA VAL A 198 -17.69 10.66 13.03
C VAL A 198 -17.93 11.65 11.89
N SER A 199 -17.16 12.73 11.84
CA SER A 199 -17.25 13.75 10.79
C SER A 199 -16.85 13.21 9.43
N GLU A 200 -17.22 13.94 8.37
CA GLU A 200 -16.66 13.75 7.04
C GLU A 200 -15.13 13.98 7.06
N PRO A 201 -14.39 13.37 6.13
CA PRO A 201 -12.94 13.55 6.04
C PRO A 201 -12.54 15.02 5.92
N LEU A 202 -11.47 15.38 6.61
CA LEU A 202 -10.87 16.70 6.51
C LEU A 202 -10.50 17.03 5.06
N SER A 203 -10.53 18.32 4.74
CA SER A 203 -10.05 18.79 3.43
C SER A 203 -8.60 18.35 3.20
N ALA A 204 -8.27 18.08 1.94
CA ALA A 204 -6.92 17.73 1.52
C ALA A 204 -5.88 18.84 1.73
N ALA A 205 -6.28 20.02 2.17
CA ALA A 205 -5.44 21.17 2.54
C ALA A 205 -4.39 21.56 1.46
N GLY A 206 -4.63 21.22 0.18
CA GLY A 206 -3.69 21.50 -0.91
C GLY A 206 -2.45 20.58 -0.94
N GLN A 207 -2.34 19.62 -0.07
CA GLN A 207 -1.23 18.67 -0.06
C GLN A 207 -1.39 17.64 -1.19
N PRO A 208 -0.31 17.33 -1.96
CA PRO A 208 -0.40 16.47 -3.14
C PRO A 208 -0.28 14.96 -2.81
N HIS A 209 -0.71 14.55 -1.62
CA HIS A 209 -0.62 13.17 -1.16
C HIS A 209 -1.83 12.33 -1.57
N PRO A 210 -1.69 11.02 -1.76
CA PRO A 210 -2.80 10.16 -2.15
C PRO A 210 -3.72 9.81 -0.97
N ARG A 211 -5.00 9.59 -1.25
CA ARG A 211 -5.96 8.96 -0.34
C ARG A 211 -7.09 8.33 -1.12
N GLY A 212 -7.79 7.40 -0.54
CA GLY A 212 -8.95 6.77 -1.16
C GLY A 212 -9.29 5.42 -0.57
N SER A 213 -10.38 4.83 -1.07
CA SER A 213 -10.84 3.50 -0.71
C SER A 213 -11.22 2.73 -1.98
N TRP A 214 -10.81 1.45 -2.05
CA TRP A 214 -11.02 0.59 -3.21
C TRP A 214 -11.48 -0.80 -2.78
N PRO A 215 -12.30 -1.49 -3.59
CA PRO A 215 -12.79 -2.84 -3.26
C PRO A 215 -11.74 -3.94 -3.43
N PHE A 216 -10.51 -3.61 -3.76
CA PHE A 216 -9.37 -4.52 -3.93
C PHE A 216 -8.09 -3.92 -3.35
N SER A 217 -7.08 -4.75 -3.09
CA SER A 217 -5.78 -4.33 -2.53
C SER A 217 -4.60 -4.99 -3.24
N GLU A 218 -4.80 -5.46 -4.46
CA GLU A 218 -3.76 -6.10 -5.24
C GLU A 218 -3.93 -5.78 -6.73
N THR A 219 -2.82 -5.57 -7.42
CA THR A 219 -2.73 -5.51 -8.87
C THR A 219 -2.05 -6.78 -9.37
N LEU A 220 -2.67 -7.45 -10.33
CA LEU A 220 -2.08 -8.56 -11.08
C LEU A 220 -1.63 -8.01 -12.43
N ALA A 221 -0.32 -7.83 -12.60
CA ALA A 221 0.28 -7.24 -13.79
C ALA A 221 0.97 -8.29 -14.65
N LEU A 222 0.75 -8.22 -15.95
CA LEU A 222 1.43 -9.02 -16.96
C LEU A 222 2.44 -8.13 -17.68
N ILE A 223 3.71 -8.53 -17.63
CA ILE A 223 4.80 -7.91 -18.42
C ILE A 223 4.85 -8.59 -19.79
N PRO A 224 5.19 -7.87 -20.89
CA PRO A 224 5.48 -8.48 -22.16
C PRO A 224 6.54 -9.59 -22.05
N GLU A 225 6.41 -10.62 -22.89
CA GLU A 225 7.33 -11.77 -22.92
C GLU A 225 8.79 -11.30 -23.14
N TYR A 226 9.69 -11.84 -22.33
CA TYR A 226 11.15 -11.68 -22.52
C TYR A 226 11.73 -12.88 -23.22
N GLU A 227 12.48 -12.67 -24.32
CA GLU A 227 13.25 -13.70 -25.00
C GLU A 227 14.66 -13.77 -24.43
N VAL A 228 15.13 -14.96 -24.06
CA VAL A 228 16.48 -15.18 -23.53
C VAL A 228 17.50 -14.79 -24.60
N GLY A 229 18.41 -13.88 -24.23
CA GLY A 229 19.38 -13.29 -25.17
C GLY A 229 18.82 -12.20 -26.08
N GLY A 230 17.55 -11.86 -25.97
CA GLY A 230 16.90 -10.81 -26.73
C GLY A 230 17.15 -9.40 -26.15
N THR A 231 16.46 -8.43 -26.72
CA THR A 231 16.57 -7.03 -26.27
C THR A 231 16.03 -6.86 -24.85
N THR A 232 16.86 -6.33 -23.96
CA THR A 232 16.43 -5.92 -22.63
C THR A 232 15.59 -4.65 -22.72
N HIS A 233 14.39 -4.70 -22.15
CA HIS A 233 13.51 -3.56 -22.01
C HIS A 233 13.38 -3.15 -20.54
N ASN A 234 13.09 -1.88 -20.30
CA ASN A 234 12.71 -1.38 -18.98
C ASN A 234 11.17 -1.27 -18.91
N TYR A 235 10.54 -2.27 -18.32
CA TYR A 235 9.09 -2.33 -18.18
C TYR A 235 8.66 -1.36 -17.09
N ARG A 236 7.82 -0.40 -17.44
CA ARG A 236 7.40 0.67 -16.56
C ARG A 236 6.19 0.24 -15.75
N ALA A 237 6.42 -0.08 -14.48
CA ALA A 237 5.41 -0.41 -13.49
C ALA A 237 5.06 0.79 -12.62
N LEU A 238 3.86 0.81 -12.03
CA LEU A 238 3.37 1.86 -11.12
C LEU A 238 3.41 3.26 -11.77
N ALA A 239 2.99 3.35 -13.01
CA ALA A 239 3.05 4.58 -13.77
C ALA A 239 1.93 5.55 -13.33
N LYS A 240 2.29 6.84 -13.13
CA LYS A 240 1.38 7.87 -12.61
C LYS A 240 0.49 8.50 -13.69
N SER A 241 0.88 8.42 -14.96
CA SER A 241 0.17 9.07 -16.06
C SER A 241 0.68 8.60 -17.42
N ARG A 242 -0.03 9.01 -18.47
CA ARG A 242 0.40 8.87 -19.87
C ARG A 242 1.76 9.52 -20.09
N GLN A 243 2.83 8.77 -20.03
CA GLN A 243 4.15 9.34 -20.27
C GLN A 243 4.66 9.13 -21.70
N PHE A 244 4.04 8.22 -22.47
CA PHE A 244 4.45 7.88 -23.83
C PHE A 244 3.24 7.59 -24.72
N GLY A 245 2.62 8.63 -25.28
CA GLY A 245 1.83 8.46 -26.50
C GLY A 245 0.40 7.93 -26.35
N GLY A 246 -0.38 8.37 -25.42
CA GLY A 246 -1.83 8.38 -25.65
C GLY A 246 -2.72 7.57 -24.72
N SER A 247 -2.46 6.30 -24.41
CA SER A 247 -3.33 5.51 -23.51
C SER A 247 -2.88 5.59 -22.05
N PRO A 248 -3.79 5.53 -21.07
CA PRO A 248 -3.40 5.36 -19.68
C PRO A 248 -2.60 4.06 -19.51
N PRO A 249 -1.62 3.99 -18.59
CA PRO A 249 -0.95 2.75 -18.24
C PRO A 249 -1.96 1.69 -17.81
N ALA A 250 -1.74 0.43 -18.25
CA ALA A 250 -2.64 -0.67 -17.96
C ALA A 250 -2.79 -0.92 -16.44
N ASP A 251 -1.75 -0.64 -15.65
CA ASP A 251 -1.69 -0.83 -14.21
C ASP A 251 -2.14 0.39 -13.38
N LEU A 252 -2.71 1.41 -14.03
CA LEU A 252 -3.29 2.58 -13.35
C LEU A 252 -4.72 2.25 -12.82
N LEU A 253 -4.79 1.35 -11.84
CA LEU A 253 -6.07 0.82 -11.33
C LEU A 253 -6.62 1.63 -10.16
N PHE A 254 -5.78 2.21 -9.31
CA PHE A 254 -6.20 2.93 -8.10
C PHE A 254 -6.50 4.41 -8.39
N THR A 255 -7.56 4.63 -9.15
CA THR A 255 -8.05 5.97 -9.52
C THR A 255 -9.47 6.18 -9.02
N ALA A 256 -10.01 7.38 -9.13
CA ALA A 256 -11.37 7.69 -8.73
C ALA A 256 -12.42 6.81 -9.43
N GLY A 257 -12.18 6.43 -10.70
CA GLY A 257 -13.09 5.56 -11.46
C GLY A 257 -13.10 4.10 -11.01
N SER A 258 -12.08 3.65 -10.30
CA SER A 258 -11.98 2.30 -9.73
C SER A 258 -12.27 2.24 -8.23
N SER A 259 -12.47 3.39 -7.57
CA SER A 259 -12.85 3.47 -6.17
C SER A 259 -14.29 2.99 -5.96
N ASP A 260 -14.58 2.60 -4.75
CA ASP A 260 -15.96 2.37 -4.32
C ASP A 260 -16.74 3.70 -4.37
N PRO A 261 -17.92 3.77 -5.01
CA PRO A 261 -18.71 5.00 -5.11
C PRO A 261 -19.15 5.55 -3.75
N LEU A 262 -19.12 4.75 -2.70
CA LEU A 262 -19.47 5.15 -1.35
C LEU A 262 -18.29 5.70 -0.53
N SER A 263 -17.08 5.69 -1.07
CA SER A 263 -15.87 6.09 -0.33
C SER A 263 -15.70 7.60 -0.09
N GLY A 264 -16.75 8.40 -0.30
CA GLY A 264 -16.79 9.83 0.03
C GLY A 264 -15.82 10.72 -0.75
N GLY A 265 -16.18 11.99 -0.92
CA GLY A 265 -15.53 12.95 -1.79
C GLY A 265 -14.07 13.30 -1.46
N GLY A 266 -13.39 13.94 -2.40
CA GLY A 266 -12.01 14.39 -2.34
C GLY A 266 -11.16 13.82 -3.47
N ALA A 267 -9.90 14.21 -3.56
CA ALA A 267 -8.97 13.66 -4.52
C ALA A 267 -8.68 12.19 -4.18
N VAL A 268 -9.31 11.28 -4.91
CA VAL A 268 -9.17 9.84 -4.72
C VAL A 268 -8.20 9.31 -5.77
N ASN A 269 -6.99 8.98 -5.34
CA ASN A 269 -6.00 8.33 -6.18
C ASN A 269 -4.95 7.63 -5.32
N ASN A 270 -4.32 6.60 -5.86
CA ASN A 270 -3.16 5.94 -5.27
C ASN A 270 -2.30 5.36 -6.40
N THR A 271 -1.80 6.23 -7.25
CA THR A 271 -1.04 5.81 -8.45
C THR A 271 0.27 5.10 -8.11
N ALA A 272 0.85 5.36 -6.95
CA ALA A 272 2.01 4.64 -6.44
C ALA A 272 1.66 3.29 -5.78
N GLN A 273 0.37 2.99 -5.65
CA GLN A 273 -0.17 1.76 -5.06
C GLN A 273 0.33 1.47 -3.65
N PHE A 274 0.47 2.55 -2.83
CA PHE A 274 0.80 2.41 -1.42
C PHE A 274 -0.23 1.53 -0.70
N GLY A 275 0.24 0.60 0.14
CA GLY A 275 -0.62 -0.36 0.83
C GLY A 275 -1.15 -1.50 -0.05
N ALA A 276 -0.99 -1.44 -1.37
CA ALA A 276 -1.37 -2.53 -2.27
C ALA A 276 -0.20 -3.47 -2.56
N ILE A 277 -0.53 -4.71 -2.89
CA ILE A 277 0.44 -5.68 -3.42
C ILE A 277 0.42 -5.60 -4.94
N TYR A 278 1.59 -5.52 -5.55
CA TYR A 278 1.77 -5.51 -7.00
C TYR A 278 2.41 -6.82 -7.43
N THR A 279 1.60 -7.75 -7.93
CA THR A 279 2.05 -9.07 -8.37
C THR A 279 2.32 -9.06 -9.86
N VAL A 280 3.52 -9.47 -10.24
CA VAL A 280 4.01 -9.46 -11.60
C VAL A 280 4.12 -10.88 -12.13
N SER A 281 3.52 -11.11 -13.30
CA SER A 281 3.76 -12.29 -14.14
C SER A 281 4.66 -11.90 -15.30
N LEU A 282 5.82 -12.55 -15.39
CA LEU A 282 6.83 -12.33 -16.41
C LEU A 282 6.99 -13.61 -17.23
N PRO A 283 6.40 -13.71 -18.44
CA PRO A 283 6.68 -14.80 -19.38
C PRO A 283 8.12 -14.70 -19.90
N ILE A 284 8.83 -15.83 -19.90
CA ILE A 284 10.22 -15.93 -20.38
C ILE A 284 10.28 -17.07 -21.39
N ARG A 285 10.68 -16.74 -22.62
CA ARG A 285 10.91 -17.70 -23.71
C ARG A 285 12.39 -17.99 -23.82
N ASN A 286 12.75 -19.25 -23.71
CA ASN A 286 14.12 -19.73 -23.88
C ASN A 286 14.19 -20.71 -25.05
N GLU A 287 14.81 -20.29 -26.17
CA GLU A 287 14.99 -21.11 -27.35
C GLU A 287 16.48 -21.45 -27.58
N THR A 288 17.31 -21.42 -26.52
CA THR A 288 18.74 -21.66 -26.63
C THR A 288 19.14 -23.14 -26.69
N GLY A 289 18.18 -24.07 -26.47
CA GLY A 289 18.43 -25.50 -26.44
C GLY A 289 18.95 -26.02 -25.09
N ALA A 290 19.08 -25.17 -24.09
CA ALA A 290 19.50 -25.52 -22.73
C ALA A 290 18.89 -24.54 -21.71
N PRO A 291 18.82 -24.91 -20.42
CA PRO A 291 18.42 -23.93 -19.36
C PRO A 291 19.34 -22.71 -19.37
N ALA A 292 18.75 -21.54 -19.25
CA ALA A 292 19.45 -20.26 -19.28
C ALA A 292 19.20 -19.45 -18.01
N LYS A 293 20.26 -18.83 -17.51
CA LYS A 293 20.20 -18.01 -16.32
C LYS A 293 19.79 -16.59 -16.67
N VAL A 294 18.69 -16.11 -16.10
CA VAL A 294 18.20 -14.75 -16.25
C VAL A 294 18.18 -14.02 -14.91
N HIS A 295 18.48 -12.74 -14.93
CA HIS A 295 18.46 -11.87 -13.76
C HIS A 295 17.32 -10.87 -13.87
N ILE A 296 16.50 -10.78 -12.84
CA ILE A 296 15.38 -9.85 -12.74
C ILE A 296 15.79 -8.71 -11.83
N TRP A 297 15.58 -7.49 -12.30
CA TRP A 297 16.02 -6.26 -11.65
C TRP A 297 14.89 -5.28 -11.51
N VAL A 298 15.01 -4.40 -10.50
CA VAL A 298 14.17 -3.20 -10.35
C VAL A 298 15.06 -1.96 -10.27
N ASN A 299 14.57 -0.84 -10.81
CA ASN A 299 15.23 0.45 -10.66
C ASN A 299 14.21 1.61 -10.57
N PRO A 300 14.53 2.70 -9.88
CA PRO A 300 13.65 3.86 -9.79
C PRO A 300 13.58 4.59 -11.14
N ARG A 301 12.38 5.03 -11.51
CA ARG A 301 12.15 5.82 -12.73
C ARG A 301 11.44 7.14 -12.44
N GLY A 302 10.93 7.32 -11.23
CA GLY A 302 10.23 8.53 -10.79
C GLY A 302 10.95 9.31 -9.69
N GLY A 303 12.13 8.89 -9.27
CA GLY A 303 12.86 9.44 -8.13
C GLY A 303 13.31 8.34 -7.17
N LYS A 304 13.64 8.68 -5.95
CA LYS A 304 14.03 7.75 -4.88
C LYS A 304 12.97 6.64 -4.66
N TYR A 305 13.38 5.39 -4.62
CA TYR A 305 12.51 4.24 -4.40
C TYR A 305 13.08 3.28 -3.34
N ALA A 306 12.20 2.72 -2.54
CA ALA A 306 12.42 1.55 -1.70
C ALA A 306 11.14 0.74 -1.59
N GLY A 307 11.21 -0.50 -1.10
CA GLY A 307 10.03 -1.35 -0.96
C GLY A 307 10.39 -2.72 -0.44
N ALA A 308 9.53 -3.67 -0.72
CA ALA A 308 9.75 -5.08 -0.47
C ALA A 308 9.39 -5.92 -1.70
N VAL A 309 10.04 -7.09 -1.81
CA VAL A 309 9.75 -8.10 -2.84
C VAL A 309 9.53 -9.45 -2.19
N ARG A 310 8.51 -10.18 -2.65
CA ARG A 310 8.25 -11.57 -2.29
C ARG A 310 8.56 -12.49 -3.47
N LEU A 311 9.42 -13.47 -3.22
CA LEU A 311 9.87 -14.51 -4.14
C LEU A 311 9.45 -15.87 -3.55
N GLY A 312 8.41 -16.46 -4.08
CA GLY A 312 7.81 -17.65 -3.48
C GLY A 312 7.31 -17.35 -2.04
N LYS A 313 8.00 -17.94 -1.04
CA LYS A 313 7.67 -17.75 0.39
C LYS A 313 8.57 -16.73 1.10
N GLU A 314 9.65 -16.32 0.48
CA GLU A 314 10.64 -15.40 1.08
C GLU A 314 10.33 -13.95 0.74
N VAL A 315 10.55 -13.07 1.70
CA VAL A 315 10.39 -11.63 1.51
C VAL A 315 11.68 -10.92 1.85
N PHE A 316 12.10 -10.05 0.95
CA PHE A 316 13.30 -9.23 1.06
C PHE A 316 12.92 -7.75 0.98
N ARG A 317 13.67 -6.91 1.68
CA ARG A 317 13.61 -5.47 1.50
C ARG A 317 14.41 -5.08 0.26
N ILE A 318 13.83 -4.22 -0.57
CA ILE A 318 14.55 -3.56 -1.66
C ILE A 318 15.23 -2.33 -1.04
N PRO A 319 16.57 -2.23 -1.09
CA PRO A 319 17.28 -1.12 -0.48
C PRO A 319 16.86 0.22 -1.09
N VAL A 320 17.20 1.32 -0.44
CA VAL A 320 16.97 2.64 -1.04
C VAL A 320 17.78 2.77 -2.33
N LEU A 321 17.08 3.01 -3.42
CA LEU A 321 17.63 3.28 -4.74
C LEU A 321 17.44 4.78 -5.03
N PRO A 322 18.46 5.62 -4.87
CA PRO A 322 18.31 7.08 -4.91
C PRO A 322 18.01 7.64 -6.29
N THR A 323 18.52 7.01 -7.35
CA THR A 323 18.46 7.54 -8.71
C THR A 323 18.18 6.46 -9.74
N ASN A 324 17.84 6.85 -10.94
CA ASN A 324 17.65 5.94 -12.09
C ASN A 324 18.92 5.22 -12.56
N LYS A 325 20.08 5.52 -11.97
CA LYS A 325 21.33 4.79 -12.17
C LYS A 325 21.54 3.68 -11.15
N ASP A 326 20.71 3.62 -10.11
CA ASP A 326 20.73 2.57 -9.10
C ASP A 326 19.76 1.47 -9.50
N ALA A 327 20.12 0.22 -9.22
CA ALA A 327 19.27 -0.93 -9.46
C ALA A 327 19.45 -1.98 -8.37
N CYS A 328 18.46 -2.82 -8.18
CA CYS A 328 18.53 -3.97 -7.29
C CYS A 328 18.17 -5.23 -8.06
N ARG A 329 19.08 -6.22 -8.07
CA ARG A 329 18.75 -7.56 -8.57
C ARG A 329 17.85 -8.23 -7.53
N ILE A 330 16.59 -8.41 -7.90
CA ILE A 330 15.62 -9.04 -7.00
C ILE A 330 15.65 -10.56 -7.10
N ALA A 331 15.96 -11.11 -8.27
CA ALA A 331 16.01 -12.55 -8.48
C ALA A 331 17.03 -12.98 -9.52
N GLU A 332 17.48 -14.22 -9.40
CA GLU A 332 18.11 -15.02 -10.41
C GLU A 332 17.19 -16.22 -10.69
N TYR A 333 16.84 -16.44 -11.94
CA TYR A 333 15.95 -17.49 -12.37
C TYR A 333 16.59 -18.33 -13.46
N GLU A 334 16.57 -19.65 -13.29
CA GLU A 334 16.99 -20.58 -14.32
C GLU A 334 15.79 -20.90 -15.22
N ALA A 335 15.74 -20.22 -16.37
CA ALA A 335 14.68 -20.39 -17.33
C ALA A 335 14.86 -21.73 -18.08
N PRO A 336 13.93 -22.69 -17.93
CA PRO A 336 13.98 -23.93 -18.69
C PRO A 336 13.82 -23.65 -20.18
N GLU A 337 14.16 -24.62 -21.04
CA GLU A 337 13.86 -24.53 -22.46
C GLU A 337 12.35 -24.39 -22.70
N GLY A 338 11.99 -23.58 -23.69
CA GLY A 338 10.62 -23.25 -24.05
C GLY A 338 10.07 -22.06 -23.24
N LEU A 339 8.75 -22.01 -23.09
CA LEU A 339 8.05 -20.94 -22.39
C LEU A 339 7.88 -21.28 -20.90
N SER A 340 8.31 -20.37 -20.06
CA SER A 340 8.10 -20.42 -18.60
C SER A 340 7.58 -19.08 -18.08
N THR A 341 7.08 -19.04 -16.84
CA THR A 341 6.62 -17.80 -16.23
C THR A 341 7.27 -17.62 -14.86
N PHE A 342 7.94 -16.50 -14.67
CA PHE A 342 8.44 -16.10 -13.36
C PHE A 342 7.47 -15.14 -12.71
N THR A 343 7.09 -15.41 -11.44
CA THR A 343 6.12 -14.57 -10.70
C THR A 343 6.73 -14.07 -9.42
N PHE A 344 6.52 -12.80 -9.12
CA PHE A 344 6.94 -12.16 -7.88
C PHE A 344 5.94 -11.07 -7.47
N SER A 345 5.98 -10.65 -6.20
CA SER A 345 5.12 -9.57 -5.72
C SER A 345 5.96 -8.46 -5.10
N LEU A 346 5.56 -7.23 -5.33
CA LEU A 346 6.17 -6.01 -4.78
C LEU A 346 5.21 -5.32 -3.83
N MET A 347 5.76 -4.56 -2.89
CA MET A 347 5.01 -3.58 -2.11
C MET A 347 5.87 -2.32 -1.97
N THR A 348 5.31 -1.19 -2.42
CA THR A 348 5.97 0.12 -2.38
C THR A 348 6.05 0.62 -0.94
N ALA A 349 7.22 1.06 -0.49
CA ALA A 349 7.36 1.72 0.80
C ALA A 349 6.74 3.13 0.77
N GLY A 350 6.15 3.56 1.88
CA GLY A 350 5.78 4.97 2.06
C GLY A 350 6.98 5.88 1.76
N GLU A 351 6.78 7.09 1.29
CA GLU A 351 7.84 8.03 0.84
C GLU A 351 8.55 7.66 -0.48
N SER A 352 8.21 6.55 -1.12
CA SER A 352 8.81 6.17 -2.39
C SER A 352 8.21 6.93 -3.57
N ASN A 353 9.05 7.22 -4.56
CA ASN A 353 8.60 7.78 -5.83
C ASN A 353 8.39 6.69 -6.88
N THR A 354 7.37 6.86 -7.72
CA THR A 354 7.07 6.00 -8.86
C THR A 354 7.08 6.82 -10.15
N PRO A 355 7.25 6.23 -11.35
CA PRO A 355 7.20 4.79 -11.64
C PRO A 355 8.46 4.03 -11.22
N LEU A 356 8.30 2.70 -11.18
CA LEU A 356 9.37 1.73 -11.03
C LEU A 356 9.66 1.09 -12.39
N GLY A 357 10.92 0.82 -12.69
CA GLY A 357 11.33 0.02 -13.81
C GLY A 357 11.60 -1.43 -13.38
N ILE A 358 11.09 -2.38 -14.15
CA ILE A 358 11.43 -3.80 -14.03
C ILE A 358 12.17 -4.17 -15.31
N PHE A 359 13.27 -4.92 -15.24
CA PHE A 359 13.97 -5.38 -16.41
C PHE A 359 14.64 -6.72 -16.19
N VAL A 360 14.92 -7.41 -17.30
CA VAL A 360 15.46 -8.76 -17.33
C VAL A 360 16.72 -8.77 -18.18
N THR A 361 17.77 -9.40 -17.68
CA THR A 361 19.02 -9.60 -18.41
C THR A 361 19.38 -11.07 -18.43
N THR A 362 19.95 -11.56 -19.53
CA THR A 362 20.55 -12.89 -19.62
C THR A 362 22.00 -12.82 -19.14
N SER A 363 22.42 -13.78 -18.31
CA SER A 363 23.85 -13.96 -18.02
C SER A 363 24.58 -14.42 -19.27
N SER A 364 25.63 -13.72 -19.62
CA SER A 364 26.61 -14.19 -20.65
C SER A 364 27.41 -15.37 -20.13
#